data_1e9e8086cf2089362c7852861b200a80
#
_entry.id   1e9e8086cf2089362c7852861b200a80
#
_cell.length_a   1.000
_cell.length_b   1.000
_cell.length_c   1.000
_cell.angle_alpha   90.00
_cell.angle_beta   90.00
_cell.angle_gamma   90.00
#
_symmetry.space_group_name_H-M   'P 1'
#
loop_
_entity.id
_entity.type
_entity.pdbx_description
1 polymer ?
#
loop_
_entity_poly.entity_id
_entity_poly.type
_entity_poly.pdbx_seq_one_letter_code
_entity_poly.pdbx_strand_id
1 'polypeptide(L)'
;MTQNIDTTSQPGDSEQPPQPARAVEPARPTKPQKNLYEPYNTPPVLYHALRAVANLIIAVIIRLRVLGLHNVPTKGAFIIASNHLSWADIPFVPVRLRRKVVYMAKEEYFNSRMAWIVRLLGAFPVKRGEGDRQALRAAEEQLKKGNILVMYPEGTRSRTHTMAKAHSGMGMIALRTGVPVVPVAIWGSEKALKEFRPRVTICYGKPMVFKPVGKKITREDIDQATDQVMRSIAAMLPPEYRGVYAGEVQATGAAPEDPTDSPP
;
A
#
# COMPACT_ATOMS: atom_id res chain seq x y z
N MET A 1 -0.98 -61.82 -65.86
CA MET A 1 -1.95 -62.88 -65.61
C MET A 1 -2.37 -62.81 -64.17
N THR A 2 -3.54 -62.53 -63.98
CA THR A 2 -4.66 -62.87 -63.12
C THR A 2 -4.77 -62.03 -61.86
N GLN A 3 -5.74 -61.12 -61.87
CA GLN A 3 -6.36 -60.43 -60.80
C GLN A 3 -7.04 -61.38 -59.82
N ASN A 4 -7.00 -61.10 -58.54
CA ASN A 4 -8.06 -61.52 -57.63
C ASN A 4 -8.46 -60.34 -56.73
N ILE A 5 -9.70 -59.93 -56.95
CA ILE A 5 -10.47 -58.96 -56.19
C ILE A 5 -11.12 -59.77 -55.05
N ASP A 6 -10.86 -59.37 -53.80
CA ASP A 6 -11.59 -59.92 -52.66
C ASP A 6 -12.34 -58.77 -51.97
N THR A 7 -13.64 -58.80 -52.18
CA THR A 7 -14.63 -57.91 -51.60
C THR A 7 -15.15 -58.50 -50.31
N THR A 8 -14.75 -57.95 -49.17
CA THR A 8 -15.42 -58.28 -47.89
C THR A 8 -16.05 -56.97 -47.33
N SER A 9 -17.35 -56.90 -47.60
CA SER A 9 -18.22 -55.87 -46.97
C SER A 9 -18.36 -56.15 -45.47
N GLN A 10 -18.01 -55.18 -44.64
CA GLN A 10 -18.34 -55.10 -43.20
C GLN A 10 -19.75 -54.59 -43.00
N PRO A 11 -20.52 -55.12 -42.05
CA PRO A 11 -21.86 -54.68 -41.74
C PRO A 11 -21.88 -53.50 -40.79
N GLY A 12 -22.68 -52.53 -41.15
CA GLY A 12 -23.50 -51.56 -40.39
C GLY A 12 -22.99 -51.05 -39.04
N ASP A 13 -22.51 -49.81 -39.05
CA ASP A 13 -22.49 -48.95 -37.87
C ASP A 13 -23.93 -48.66 -37.43
N SER A 14 -24.31 -49.20 -36.26
CA SER A 14 -25.56 -48.86 -35.59
C SER A 14 -25.45 -47.48 -34.99
N GLU A 15 -26.08 -46.48 -35.58
CA GLU A 15 -26.31 -45.14 -35.01
C GLU A 15 -26.95 -45.27 -33.63
N GLN A 16 -26.23 -44.93 -32.58
CA GLN A 16 -26.80 -44.73 -31.27
C GLN A 16 -27.65 -43.44 -31.30
N PRO A 17 -28.85 -43.46 -30.74
CA PRO A 17 -29.69 -42.25 -30.66
C PRO A 17 -29.02 -41.18 -29.79
N PRO A 18 -29.19 -39.90 -30.14
CA PRO A 18 -28.56 -38.80 -29.37
C PRO A 18 -29.03 -38.83 -27.92
N GLN A 19 -28.07 -38.82 -26.99
CA GLN A 19 -28.36 -38.71 -25.56
C GLN A 19 -29.09 -37.40 -25.29
N PRO A 20 -30.16 -37.39 -24.47
CA PRO A 20 -30.85 -36.17 -24.10
C PRO A 20 -29.87 -35.23 -23.40
N ALA A 21 -29.86 -33.96 -23.82
CA ALA A 21 -29.03 -32.92 -23.23
C ALA A 21 -29.26 -32.87 -21.71
N ARG A 22 -28.21 -33.12 -20.93
CA ARG A 22 -28.25 -32.94 -19.46
C ARG A 22 -28.77 -31.56 -19.16
N ALA A 23 -29.91 -31.50 -18.49
CA ALA A 23 -30.44 -30.25 -17.94
C ALA A 23 -29.33 -29.57 -17.13
N VAL A 24 -28.93 -28.36 -17.54
CA VAL A 24 -28.00 -27.54 -16.78
C VAL A 24 -28.74 -27.14 -15.50
N GLU A 25 -28.38 -27.80 -14.39
CA GLU A 25 -28.89 -27.42 -13.07
C GLU A 25 -28.58 -25.95 -12.81
N PRO A 26 -29.56 -25.11 -12.45
CA PRO A 26 -29.27 -23.69 -12.17
C PRO A 26 -28.23 -23.60 -11.08
N ALA A 27 -27.13 -22.90 -11.37
CA ALA A 27 -26.03 -22.71 -10.43
C ALA A 27 -26.59 -22.21 -9.11
N ARG A 28 -26.35 -22.95 -8.01
CA ARG A 28 -26.74 -22.52 -6.67
C ARG A 28 -26.20 -21.11 -6.44
N PRO A 29 -27.00 -20.18 -5.87
CA PRO A 29 -26.53 -18.85 -5.56
C PRO A 29 -25.29 -18.96 -4.66
N THR A 30 -24.15 -18.63 -5.21
CA THR A 30 -22.91 -18.54 -4.43
C THR A 30 -23.10 -17.43 -3.42
N LYS A 31 -22.88 -17.74 -2.12
CA LYS A 31 -22.86 -16.73 -1.04
C LYS A 31 -22.05 -15.53 -1.55
N PRO A 32 -22.50 -14.28 -1.36
CA PRO A 32 -21.78 -13.12 -1.82
C PRO A 32 -20.33 -13.24 -1.30
N GLN A 33 -19.38 -13.39 -2.21
CA GLN A 33 -17.97 -13.41 -1.84
C GLN A 33 -17.69 -12.06 -1.21
N LYS A 34 -17.34 -12.09 0.09
CA LYS A 34 -16.91 -10.90 0.82
C LYS A 34 -15.80 -10.26 -0.03
N ASN A 35 -16.02 -9.02 -0.46
CA ASN A 35 -15.05 -8.33 -1.33
C ASN A 35 -13.70 -8.33 -0.58
N LEU A 36 -12.76 -9.13 -1.05
CA LEU A 36 -11.46 -9.35 -0.40
C LEU A 36 -10.69 -8.02 -0.24
N TYR A 37 -10.98 -7.06 -1.10
CA TYR A 37 -10.34 -5.75 -1.14
C TYR A 37 -11.06 -4.68 -0.27
N GLU A 38 -12.12 -5.04 0.45
CA GLU A 38 -12.72 -4.12 1.42
C GLU A 38 -11.94 -4.20 2.75
N PRO A 39 -11.47 -3.05 3.28
CA PRO A 39 -10.87 -3.01 4.60
C PRO A 39 -11.87 -3.49 5.65
N TYR A 40 -11.37 -4.21 6.65
CA TYR A 40 -12.22 -4.65 7.75
C TYR A 40 -12.89 -3.45 8.43
N ASN A 41 -14.22 -3.49 8.51
CA ASN A 41 -15.00 -2.40 9.10
C ASN A 41 -15.02 -2.55 10.62
N THR A 42 -13.92 -2.17 11.27
CA THR A 42 -13.85 -2.11 12.73
C THR A 42 -14.82 -1.04 13.23
N PRO A 43 -15.70 -1.33 14.20
CA PRO A 43 -16.57 -0.33 14.80
C PRO A 43 -15.75 0.89 15.26
N PRO A 44 -16.21 2.13 15.03
CA PRO A 44 -15.41 3.33 15.32
C PRO A 44 -14.94 3.39 16.78
N VAL A 45 -15.79 3.03 17.73
CA VAL A 45 -15.45 3.02 19.16
C VAL A 45 -14.28 2.07 19.44
N LEU A 46 -14.36 0.83 18.93
CA LEU A 46 -13.30 -0.17 19.10
C LEU A 46 -12.00 0.28 18.43
N TYR A 47 -12.07 0.85 17.23
CA TYR A 47 -10.92 1.39 16.54
C TYR A 47 -10.22 2.48 17.37
N HIS A 48 -10.97 3.44 17.90
CA HIS A 48 -10.41 4.51 18.71
C HIS A 48 -9.87 4.04 20.05
N ALA A 49 -10.53 3.07 20.70
CA ALA A 49 -10.05 2.46 21.94
C ALA A 49 -8.72 1.74 21.73
N LEU A 50 -8.64 0.85 20.73
CA LEU A 50 -7.41 0.13 20.40
C LEU A 50 -6.27 1.08 20.03
N ARG A 51 -6.60 2.14 19.30
CA ARG A 51 -5.63 3.17 18.95
C ARG A 51 -5.14 3.94 20.18
N ALA A 52 -6.03 4.28 21.13
CA ALA A 52 -5.63 4.95 22.37
C ALA A 52 -4.66 4.07 23.18
N VAL A 53 -4.93 2.78 23.28
CA VAL A 53 -4.04 1.80 23.93
C VAL A 53 -2.70 1.72 23.19
N ALA A 54 -2.73 1.59 21.87
CA ALA A 54 -1.49 1.57 21.06
C ALA A 54 -0.66 2.86 21.24
N ASN A 55 -1.30 4.03 21.24
CA ASN A 55 -0.64 5.31 21.45
C ASN A 55 -0.02 5.40 22.86
N LEU A 56 -0.69 4.88 23.88
CA LEU A 56 -0.16 4.82 25.25
C LEU A 56 1.08 3.92 25.31
N ILE A 57 1.00 2.74 24.71
CA ILE A 57 2.13 1.81 24.63
C ILE A 57 3.32 2.48 23.92
N ILE A 58 3.07 3.10 22.76
CA ILE A 58 4.11 3.80 22.00
C ILE A 58 4.74 4.91 22.86
N ALA A 59 3.94 5.70 23.57
CA ALA A 59 4.42 6.79 24.39
C ALA A 59 5.32 6.31 25.54
N VAL A 60 5.06 5.11 26.08
CA VAL A 60 5.87 4.51 27.16
C VAL A 60 7.17 3.93 26.62
N ILE A 61 7.12 3.18 25.51
CA ILE A 61 8.26 2.39 25.02
C ILE A 61 9.12 3.10 23.98
N ILE A 62 8.65 4.22 23.40
CA ILE A 62 9.31 4.95 22.30
C ILE A 62 9.45 6.43 22.68
N ARG A 63 10.61 7.01 22.40
CA ARG A 63 10.78 8.47 22.39
C ARG A 63 10.41 8.99 21.01
N LEU A 64 9.12 9.26 20.82
CA LEU A 64 8.58 9.65 19.53
C LEU A 64 8.68 11.16 19.32
N ARG A 65 9.36 11.59 18.25
CA ARG A 65 9.39 12.95 17.75
C ARG A 65 8.54 13.03 16.47
N VAL A 66 7.62 13.99 16.41
CA VAL A 66 6.75 14.19 15.24
C VAL A 66 6.87 15.62 14.75
N LEU A 67 7.30 15.78 13.51
CA LEU A 67 7.53 17.06 12.84
C LEU A 67 6.53 17.25 11.70
N GLY A 68 6.23 18.50 11.36
CA GLY A 68 5.43 18.84 10.19
C GLY A 68 3.98 18.38 10.23
N LEU A 69 3.41 18.02 11.39
CA LEU A 69 2.04 17.52 11.49
C LEU A 69 1.00 18.51 10.95
N HIS A 70 1.29 19.81 10.97
CA HIS A 70 0.46 20.87 10.41
C HIS A 70 0.30 20.80 8.89
N ASN A 71 1.19 20.08 8.19
CA ASN A 71 1.11 19.83 6.75
C ASN A 71 0.03 18.79 6.39
N VAL A 72 -0.44 18.01 7.36
CA VAL A 72 -1.40 16.94 7.10
C VAL A 72 -2.80 17.49 6.87
N PRO A 73 -3.47 17.19 5.73
CA PRO A 73 -4.82 17.65 5.48
C PRO A 73 -5.81 17.14 6.53
N THR A 74 -6.59 18.07 7.10
CA THR A 74 -7.59 17.72 8.13
C THR A 74 -8.87 17.14 7.53
N LYS A 75 -9.16 17.43 6.25
CA LYS A 75 -10.36 17.00 5.52
C LYS A 75 -9.97 16.39 4.16
N GLY A 76 -10.91 15.67 3.56
CA GLY A 76 -10.72 15.06 2.25
C GLY A 76 -9.81 13.82 2.26
N ALA A 77 -9.76 13.12 1.14
CA ALA A 77 -8.86 12.00 0.93
C ALA A 77 -7.45 12.47 0.62
N PHE A 78 -6.45 11.71 1.02
CA PHE A 78 -5.06 11.91 0.63
C PHE A 78 -4.26 10.63 0.79
N ILE A 79 -3.10 10.58 0.15
CA ILE A 79 -2.15 9.48 0.24
C ILE A 79 -1.04 9.90 1.20
N ILE A 80 -0.66 9.02 2.11
CA ILE A 80 0.60 9.09 2.84
C ILE A 80 1.58 8.17 2.12
N ALA A 81 2.68 8.71 1.63
CA ALA A 81 3.78 7.96 1.08
C ALA A 81 4.97 8.03 2.03
N SER A 82 5.45 6.89 2.53
CA SER A 82 6.54 6.83 3.51
C SER A 82 7.61 5.82 3.08
N ASN A 83 8.86 6.08 3.48
CA ASN A 83 9.89 5.03 3.48
C ASN A 83 9.54 3.94 4.50
N HIS A 84 10.13 2.75 4.37
CA HIS A 84 9.74 1.59 5.16
C HIS A 84 10.93 0.82 5.74
N LEU A 85 11.20 1.01 7.03
CA LEU A 85 12.34 0.42 7.73
C LEU A 85 11.95 -0.79 8.60
N SER A 86 10.74 -0.77 9.19
CA SER A 86 10.32 -1.71 10.23
C SER A 86 8.83 -2.02 10.18
N TRP A 87 8.41 -3.11 10.82
CA TRP A 87 6.99 -3.35 11.10
C TRP A 87 6.36 -2.25 11.98
N ALA A 88 7.17 -1.59 12.80
CA ALA A 88 6.75 -0.51 13.68
C ALA A 88 6.29 0.74 12.90
N ASP A 89 6.70 0.91 11.65
CA ASP A 89 6.27 2.04 10.81
C ASP A 89 4.76 2.05 10.61
N ILE A 90 4.13 0.85 10.57
CA ILE A 90 2.69 0.72 10.31
C ILE A 90 1.86 1.44 11.39
N PRO A 91 2.02 1.19 12.70
CA PRO A 91 1.34 1.97 13.72
C PRO A 91 1.94 3.36 13.95
N PHE A 92 3.23 3.58 13.65
CA PHE A 92 3.89 4.85 13.95
C PHE A 92 3.51 5.96 12.97
N VAL A 93 3.55 5.68 11.66
CA VAL A 93 3.27 6.69 10.64
C VAL A 93 1.93 7.41 10.86
N PRO A 94 0.81 6.76 11.19
CA PRO A 94 -0.45 7.45 11.45
C PRO A 94 -0.70 7.79 12.92
N VAL A 95 0.28 7.62 13.81
CA VAL A 95 0.08 7.69 15.28
C VAL A 95 -0.62 8.96 15.75
N ARG A 96 -0.33 10.11 15.15
CA ARG A 96 -0.94 11.42 15.49
C ARG A 96 -2.15 11.79 14.63
N LEU A 97 -2.50 10.96 13.63
CA LEU A 97 -3.66 11.24 12.80
C LEU A 97 -4.95 10.92 13.56
N ARG A 98 -5.94 11.78 13.48
CA ARG A 98 -7.25 11.56 14.13
C ARG A 98 -8.19 10.69 13.30
N ARG A 99 -7.95 10.62 11.99
CA ARG A 99 -8.79 9.93 11.02
C ARG A 99 -8.33 8.49 10.82
N LYS A 100 -9.26 7.62 10.45
CA LYS A 100 -8.96 6.22 10.09
C LYS A 100 -8.12 6.20 8.82
N VAL A 101 -7.09 5.34 8.81
CA VAL A 101 -6.24 5.07 7.67
C VAL A 101 -6.50 3.67 7.12
N VAL A 102 -6.23 3.48 5.84
CA VAL A 102 -6.25 2.18 5.19
C VAL A 102 -4.87 1.87 4.59
N TYR A 103 -4.54 0.59 4.50
CA TYR A 103 -3.22 0.14 4.03
C TYR A 103 -3.35 -0.85 2.89
N MET A 104 -2.35 -0.89 2.04
CA MET A 104 -2.11 -1.97 1.10
C MET A 104 -1.13 -2.95 1.73
N ALA A 105 -1.54 -4.18 1.98
CA ALA A 105 -0.69 -5.20 2.57
C ALA A 105 -0.61 -6.45 1.68
N LYS A 106 0.54 -7.13 1.73
CA LYS A 106 0.79 -8.34 0.95
C LYS A 106 -0.25 -9.41 1.26
N GLU A 107 -0.82 -10.06 0.22
CA GLU A 107 -1.92 -11.03 0.35
C GLU A 107 -1.59 -12.17 1.33
N GLU A 108 -0.32 -12.61 1.39
CA GLU A 108 0.08 -13.71 2.26
C GLU A 108 -0.13 -13.40 3.77
N TYR A 109 -0.15 -12.11 4.15
CA TYR A 109 -0.45 -11.76 5.53
C TYR A 109 -1.91 -12.02 5.93
N PHE A 110 -2.82 -12.01 4.95
CA PHE A 110 -4.24 -12.29 5.18
C PHE A 110 -4.54 -13.78 5.37
N ASN A 111 -3.60 -14.65 4.97
CA ASN A 111 -3.66 -16.10 5.14
C ASN A 111 -2.74 -16.61 6.26
N SER A 112 -2.10 -15.71 7.00
CA SER A 112 -1.19 -16.01 8.09
C SER A 112 -1.82 -15.82 9.46
N ARG A 113 -1.10 -16.22 10.53
CA ARG A 113 -1.48 -15.92 11.93
C ARG A 113 -1.63 -14.42 12.21
N MET A 114 -1.05 -13.55 11.36
CA MET A 114 -1.14 -12.10 11.44
C MET A 114 -2.42 -11.52 10.79
N ALA A 115 -3.26 -12.38 10.17
CA ALA A 115 -4.43 -11.94 9.41
C ALA A 115 -5.38 -11.04 10.22
N TRP A 116 -5.59 -11.33 11.49
CA TRP A 116 -6.45 -10.52 12.36
C TRP A 116 -5.87 -9.13 12.62
N ILE A 117 -4.53 -9.01 12.77
CA ILE A 117 -3.85 -7.72 12.98
C ILE A 117 -3.96 -6.85 11.73
N VAL A 118 -3.60 -7.39 10.56
CA VAL A 118 -3.65 -6.59 9.31
C VAL A 118 -5.06 -6.14 8.97
N ARG A 119 -6.06 -6.98 9.24
CA ARG A 119 -7.47 -6.60 9.08
C ARG A 119 -7.88 -5.52 10.07
N LEU A 120 -7.50 -5.64 11.34
CA LEU A 120 -7.77 -4.65 12.39
C LEU A 120 -7.18 -3.28 12.05
N LEU A 121 -5.98 -3.27 11.44
CA LEU A 121 -5.31 -2.06 10.95
C LEU A 121 -5.99 -1.44 9.72
N GLY A 122 -7.04 -2.06 9.17
CA GLY A 122 -7.73 -1.55 7.98
C GLY A 122 -7.00 -1.84 6.69
N ALA A 123 -6.17 -2.89 6.65
CA ALA A 123 -5.48 -3.28 5.45
C ALA A 123 -6.38 -4.05 4.47
N PHE A 124 -6.09 -3.92 3.17
CA PHE A 124 -6.62 -4.76 2.11
C PHE A 124 -5.47 -5.42 1.32
N PRO A 125 -5.70 -6.62 0.74
CA PRO A 125 -4.63 -7.39 0.13
C PRO A 125 -4.16 -6.79 -1.19
N VAL A 126 -2.88 -7.02 -1.52
CA VAL A 126 -2.27 -6.72 -2.81
C VAL A 126 -1.33 -7.85 -3.21
N LYS A 127 -1.41 -8.28 -4.47
CA LYS A 127 -0.46 -9.18 -5.10
C LYS A 127 0.73 -8.38 -5.59
N ARG A 128 1.92 -8.64 -5.03
CA ARG A 128 3.14 -7.95 -5.45
C ARG A 128 3.74 -8.61 -6.69
N GLY A 129 4.36 -7.79 -7.57
CA GLY A 129 5.10 -8.28 -8.74
C GLY A 129 4.29 -8.36 -10.04
N GLU A 130 2.99 -8.51 -9.97
CA GLU A 130 2.08 -8.37 -11.10
C GLU A 130 1.31 -7.07 -10.89
N GLY A 131 1.23 -6.20 -11.89
CA GLY A 131 0.47 -4.95 -11.77
C GLY A 131 -0.97 -5.25 -11.33
N ASP A 132 -1.17 -5.40 -10.01
CA ASP A 132 -2.46 -5.79 -9.41
C ASP A 132 -3.48 -4.67 -9.63
N ARG A 133 -4.15 -4.74 -10.78
CA ARG A 133 -5.17 -3.78 -11.18
C ARG A 133 -6.34 -3.74 -10.18
N GLN A 134 -6.62 -4.84 -9.49
CA GLN A 134 -7.70 -4.90 -8.51
C GLN A 134 -7.31 -4.15 -7.25
N ALA A 135 -6.07 -4.31 -6.77
CA ALA A 135 -5.57 -3.54 -5.64
C ALA A 135 -5.50 -2.03 -5.94
N LEU A 136 -5.09 -1.65 -7.15
CA LEU A 136 -5.10 -0.24 -7.57
C LEU A 136 -6.53 0.34 -7.58
N ARG A 137 -7.50 -0.39 -8.13
CA ARG A 137 -8.92 0.01 -8.10
C ARG A 137 -9.46 0.11 -6.67
N ALA A 138 -9.13 -0.85 -5.81
CA ALA A 138 -9.53 -0.82 -4.42
C ALA A 138 -8.94 0.40 -3.68
N ALA A 139 -7.67 0.75 -3.95
CA ALA A 139 -7.05 1.95 -3.43
C ALA A 139 -7.78 3.23 -3.87
N GLU A 140 -8.10 3.33 -5.16
CA GLU A 140 -8.87 4.45 -5.72
C GLU A 140 -10.27 4.56 -5.08
N GLU A 141 -10.95 3.43 -4.87
CA GLU A 141 -12.24 3.39 -4.19
C GLU A 141 -12.17 3.86 -2.74
N GLN A 142 -11.10 3.48 -2.01
CA GLN A 142 -10.89 3.97 -0.65
C GLN A 142 -10.68 5.49 -0.62
N LEU A 143 -9.93 6.03 -1.56
CA LEU A 143 -9.73 7.47 -1.68
C LEU A 143 -11.03 8.19 -2.08
N LYS A 144 -11.86 7.63 -2.98
CA LYS A 144 -13.19 8.16 -3.31
C LYS A 144 -14.13 8.19 -2.10
N LYS A 145 -14.02 7.21 -1.19
CA LYS A 145 -14.74 7.18 0.10
C LYS A 145 -14.24 8.21 1.11
N GLY A 146 -13.22 9.00 0.76
CA GLY A 146 -12.64 10.02 1.62
C GLY A 146 -11.61 9.48 2.62
N ASN A 147 -11.18 8.23 2.52
CA ASN A 147 -10.21 7.63 3.43
C ASN A 147 -8.79 8.13 3.17
N ILE A 148 -7.91 7.95 4.16
CA ILE A 148 -6.47 8.18 4.06
C ILE A 148 -5.81 6.87 3.67
N LEU A 149 -5.10 6.85 2.54
CA LEU A 149 -4.36 5.67 2.10
C LEU A 149 -2.90 5.79 2.49
N VAL A 150 -2.38 4.83 3.25
CA VAL A 150 -0.95 4.75 3.57
C VAL A 150 -0.28 3.75 2.65
N MET A 151 0.76 4.21 1.98
CA MET A 151 1.57 3.43 1.05
C MET A 151 3.05 3.53 1.40
N TYR A 152 3.74 2.42 1.16
CA TYR A 152 5.20 2.36 1.20
C TYR A 152 5.69 2.10 -0.23
N PRO A 153 6.09 3.14 -0.99
CA PRO A 153 6.36 3.01 -2.42
C PRO A 153 7.48 2.02 -2.77
N GLU A 154 8.39 1.76 -1.84
CA GLU A 154 9.44 0.74 -1.96
C GLU A 154 8.88 -0.69 -2.10
N GLY A 155 7.60 -0.90 -1.74
CA GLY A 155 6.91 -2.18 -1.83
C GLY A 155 7.38 -3.24 -0.83
N THR A 156 8.45 -3.03 -0.10
CA THR A 156 8.99 -3.92 0.94
C THR A 156 9.72 -3.12 1.99
N ARG A 157 9.94 -3.72 3.16
CA ARG A 157 10.80 -3.13 4.18
C ARG A 157 12.26 -3.19 3.74
N SER A 158 12.98 -2.11 3.95
CA SER A 158 14.42 -2.06 3.70
C SER A 158 15.16 -3.03 4.63
N ARG A 159 16.06 -3.82 4.06
CA ARG A 159 16.96 -4.68 4.84
C ARG A 159 18.22 -3.96 5.29
N THR A 160 18.60 -2.93 4.57
CA THR A 160 19.79 -2.08 4.83
C THR A 160 19.46 -0.83 5.64
N HIS A 161 18.17 -0.64 5.99
CA HIS A 161 17.64 0.56 6.65
C HIS A 161 17.85 1.85 5.85
N THR A 162 18.01 1.74 4.52
CA THR A 162 18.11 2.87 3.60
C THR A 162 17.03 2.79 2.55
N MET A 163 16.68 3.93 1.93
CA MET A 163 15.65 3.97 0.88
C MET A 163 16.06 3.16 -0.33
N ALA A 164 15.14 2.33 -0.82
CA ALA A 164 15.24 1.61 -2.08
C ALA A 164 14.43 2.30 -3.20
N LYS A 165 14.67 1.87 -4.44
CA LYS A 165 13.91 2.37 -5.59
C LYS A 165 12.43 2.07 -5.42
N ALA A 166 11.58 3.07 -5.68
CA ALA A 166 10.14 2.94 -5.57
C ALA A 166 9.51 2.24 -6.79
N HIS A 167 8.36 1.61 -6.56
CA HIS A 167 7.45 1.14 -7.60
C HIS A 167 6.48 2.24 -8.03
N SER A 168 6.05 2.21 -9.27
CA SER A 168 5.20 3.24 -9.91
C SER A 168 3.74 3.28 -9.42
N GLY A 169 3.31 2.33 -8.59
CA GLY A 169 1.91 2.22 -8.15
C GLY A 169 1.38 3.45 -7.41
N MET A 170 2.20 4.09 -6.58
CA MET A 170 1.81 5.30 -5.85
C MET A 170 1.59 6.47 -6.81
N GLY A 171 2.52 6.73 -7.74
CA GLY A 171 2.38 7.79 -8.75
C GLY A 171 1.16 7.59 -9.63
N MET A 172 0.88 6.35 -10.04
CA MET A 172 -0.33 6.03 -10.81
C MET A 172 -1.62 6.37 -10.04
N ILE A 173 -1.72 5.98 -8.77
CA ILE A 173 -2.92 6.29 -7.95
C ILE A 173 -3.05 7.81 -7.78
N ALA A 174 -1.95 8.50 -7.48
CA ALA A 174 -1.93 9.95 -7.30
C ALA A 174 -2.43 10.70 -8.54
N LEU A 175 -1.93 10.35 -9.73
CA LEU A 175 -2.32 10.97 -11.00
C LEU A 175 -3.76 10.66 -11.39
N ARG A 176 -4.25 9.43 -11.12
CA ARG A 176 -5.62 9.02 -11.48
C ARG A 176 -6.67 9.62 -10.56
N THR A 177 -6.34 9.81 -9.31
CA THR A 177 -7.28 10.33 -8.31
C THR A 177 -7.20 11.83 -8.11
N GLY A 178 -6.04 12.44 -8.41
CA GLY A 178 -5.78 13.86 -8.18
C GLY A 178 -5.75 14.25 -6.70
N VAL A 179 -5.78 13.28 -5.77
CA VAL A 179 -5.71 13.57 -4.34
C VAL A 179 -4.29 13.99 -3.92
N PRO A 180 -4.15 14.81 -2.88
CA PRO A 180 -2.83 15.17 -2.37
C PRO A 180 -2.05 13.95 -1.89
N VAL A 181 -0.73 13.93 -2.13
CA VAL A 181 0.22 13.00 -1.54
C VAL A 181 1.03 13.74 -0.48
N VAL A 182 1.01 13.24 0.74
CA VAL A 182 1.83 13.73 1.85
C VAL A 182 3.06 12.84 1.96
N PRO A 183 4.26 13.31 1.60
CA PRO A 183 5.48 12.56 1.80
C PRO A 183 5.81 12.52 3.29
N VAL A 184 6.20 11.34 3.79
CA VAL A 184 6.52 11.14 5.21
C VAL A 184 7.85 10.42 5.32
N ALA A 185 8.78 11.02 6.06
CA ALA A 185 10.03 10.38 6.43
C ALA A 185 9.92 9.79 7.83
N ILE A 186 10.41 8.56 7.99
CA ILE A 186 10.52 7.89 9.30
C ILE A 186 11.92 7.30 9.46
N TRP A 187 12.53 7.49 10.64
CA TRP A 187 13.82 6.88 10.97
C TRP A 187 13.93 6.56 12.45
N GLY A 188 14.83 5.62 12.78
CA GLY A 188 14.99 5.08 14.12
C GLY A 188 13.96 3.99 14.47
N SER A 189 12.97 3.72 13.62
CA SER A 189 11.93 2.71 13.86
C SER A 189 12.46 1.27 13.78
N GLU A 190 13.58 1.04 13.11
CA GLU A 190 14.29 -0.25 13.05
C GLU A 190 14.84 -0.69 14.41
N LYS A 191 14.97 0.27 15.33
CA LYS A 191 15.42 0.03 16.72
C LYS A 191 14.26 -0.26 17.67
N ALA A 192 13.02 0.04 17.26
CA ALA A 192 11.85 0.03 18.15
C ALA A 192 11.58 -1.32 18.84
N LEU A 193 11.99 -2.44 18.23
CA LEU A 193 11.83 -3.78 18.79
C LEU A 193 13.13 -4.35 19.39
N LYS A 194 14.23 -3.58 19.34
CA LYS A 194 15.56 -4.04 19.77
C LYS A 194 16.07 -3.28 20.99
N GLU A 195 15.68 -2.04 21.16
CA GLU A 195 16.17 -1.15 22.20
C GLU A 195 15.01 -0.69 23.10
N PHE A 196 15.33 -0.38 24.35
CA PHE A 196 14.36 0.24 25.27
C PHE A 196 14.34 1.75 25.07
N ARG A 197 13.16 2.31 24.79
CA ARG A 197 12.92 3.73 24.54
C ARG A 197 13.80 4.34 23.44
N PRO A 198 13.93 3.70 22.26
CA PRO A 198 14.67 4.29 21.15
C PRO A 198 14.03 5.60 20.70
N ARG A 199 14.83 6.48 20.13
CA ARG A 199 14.34 7.70 19.50
C ARG A 199 13.84 7.37 18.10
N VAL A 200 12.56 7.63 17.84
CA VAL A 200 11.93 7.49 16.51
C VAL A 200 11.43 8.86 16.07
N THR A 201 11.78 9.26 14.88
CA THR A 201 11.32 10.53 14.32
C THR A 201 10.44 10.28 13.10
N ILE A 202 9.33 11.01 13.03
CA ILE A 202 8.39 11.04 11.89
C ILE A 202 8.29 12.48 11.43
N CYS A 203 8.54 12.73 10.15
CA CYS A 203 8.46 14.05 9.54
C CYS A 203 7.44 14.05 8.40
N TYR A 204 6.37 14.83 8.51
CA TYR A 204 5.37 15.02 7.47
C TYR A 204 5.75 16.22 6.60
N GLY A 205 6.01 15.96 5.32
CA GLY A 205 6.30 16.99 4.33
C GLY A 205 5.04 17.70 3.83
N LYS A 206 5.24 18.72 3.01
CA LYS A 206 4.13 19.46 2.38
C LYS A 206 3.37 18.57 1.41
N PRO A 207 2.01 18.66 1.35
CA PRO A 207 1.23 17.93 0.38
C PRO A 207 1.59 18.30 -1.05
N MET A 208 1.66 17.30 -1.90
CA MET A 208 1.95 17.43 -3.33
C MET A 208 0.75 16.94 -4.14
N VAL A 209 0.35 17.69 -5.16
CA VAL A 209 -0.73 17.31 -6.07
C VAL A 209 -0.16 17.15 -7.47
N PHE A 210 -0.47 16.02 -8.10
CA PHE A 210 0.03 15.68 -9.42
C PHE A 210 -1.09 15.73 -10.44
N LYS A 211 -0.76 16.23 -11.63
CA LYS A 211 -1.64 16.25 -12.81
C LYS A 211 -0.83 15.74 -14.00
N PRO A 212 -1.44 14.96 -14.90
CA PRO A 212 -0.74 14.56 -16.13
C PRO A 212 -0.45 15.79 -16.98
N VAL A 213 0.67 15.76 -17.69
CA VAL A 213 1.08 16.85 -18.57
C VAL A 213 0.14 16.96 -19.79
N GLY A 214 -0.40 15.83 -20.26
CA GLY A 214 -1.29 15.76 -21.40
C GLY A 214 -2.71 15.28 -21.05
N LYS A 215 -3.50 14.89 -22.08
CA LYS A 215 -4.84 14.33 -21.90
C LYS A 215 -4.84 12.90 -21.35
N LYS A 216 -3.72 12.18 -21.48
CA LYS A 216 -3.56 10.80 -21.01
C LYS A 216 -2.38 10.72 -20.06
N ILE A 217 -2.50 9.90 -19.02
CA ILE A 217 -1.40 9.61 -18.09
C ILE A 217 -0.37 8.75 -18.82
N THR A 218 0.85 9.23 -18.92
CA THR A 218 1.98 8.51 -19.51
C THR A 218 2.80 7.81 -18.44
N ARG A 219 3.74 6.95 -18.86
CA ARG A 219 4.65 6.31 -17.93
C ARG A 219 5.60 7.32 -17.32
N GLU A 220 6.03 8.30 -18.11
CA GLU A 220 6.88 9.41 -17.68
C GLU A 220 6.21 10.24 -16.57
N ASP A 221 4.91 10.55 -16.71
CA ASP A 221 4.15 11.26 -15.67
C ASP A 221 4.15 10.47 -14.35
N ILE A 222 3.96 9.14 -14.44
CA ILE A 222 3.90 8.26 -13.26
C ILE A 222 5.27 8.19 -12.57
N ASP A 223 6.33 7.98 -13.35
CA ASP A 223 7.70 7.87 -12.85
C ASP A 223 8.15 9.20 -12.24
N GLN A 224 7.81 10.33 -12.87
CA GLN A 224 8.08 11.67 -12.36
C GLN A 224 7.37 11.97 -11.04
N ALA A 225 6.07 11.66 -10.96
CA ALA A 225 5.30 11.85 -9.73
C ALA A 225 5.85 10.99 -8.59
N THR A 226 6.22 9.74 -8.89
CA THR A 226 6.82 8.83 -7.92
C THR A 226 8.16 9.36 -7.42
N ASP A 227 9.04 9.76 -8.34
CA ASP A 227 10.38 10.22 -8.04
C ASP A 227 10.36 11.52 -7.22
N GLN A 228 9.50 12.48 -7.57
CA GLN A 228 9.35 13.73 -6.80
C GLN A 228 8.95 13.46 -5.34
N VAL A 229 8.02 12.52 -5.10
CA VAL A 229 7.63 12.15 -3.73
C VAL A 229 8.79 11.49 -3.00
N MET A 230 9.51 10.56 -3.65
CA MET A 230 10.64 9.88 -3.02
C MET A 230 11.79 10.82 -2.70
N ARG A 231 12.10 11.76 -3.58
CA ARG A 231 13.09 12.83 -3.30
C ARG A 231 12.67 13.72 -2.14
N SER A 232 11.37 14.04 -2.05
CA SER A 232 10.84 14.80 -0.91
C SER A 232 11.00 14.04 0.41
N ILE A 233 10.78 12.71 0.41
CA ILE A 233 11.03 11.87 1.58
C ILE A 233 12.53 11.85 1.92
N ALA A 234 13.39 11.63 0.92
CA ALA A 234 14.84 11.60 1.11
C ALA A 234 15.40 12.92 1.66
N ALA A 235 14.85 14.06 1.21
CA ALA A 235 15.27 15.38 1.69
C ALA A 235 15.01 15.58 3.19
N MET A 236 13.99 14.93 3.74
CA MET A 236 13.64 14.98 5.18
C MET A 236 14.43 13.96 6.02
N LEU A 237 15.06 12.97 5.40
CA LEU A 237 15.83 11.91 6.08
C LEU A 237 17.27 12.35 6.36
N PRO A 238 17.88 11.87 7.47
CA PRO A 238 19.32 11.92 7.66
C PRO A 238 20.05 11.26 6.48
N PRO A 239 21.26 11.73 6.11
CA PRO A 239 21.99 11.24 4.94
C PRO A 239 22.15 9.71 4.88
N GLU A 240 22.39 9.07 6.02
CA GLU A 240 22.59 7.63 6.15
C GLU A 240 21.34 6.79 5.80
N TYR A 241 20.14 7.39 5.78
CA TYR A 241 18.90 6.70 5.44
C TYR A 241 18.48 6.89 3.98
N ARG A 242 19.12 7.80 3.22
CA ARG A 242 18.67 8.21 1.87
C ARG A 242 18.85 7.16 0.79
N GLY A 243 19.74 6.19 0.97
CA GLY A 243 19.97 5.07 0.06
C GLY A 243 20.20 5.51 -1.39
N VAL A 244 19.40 4.99 -2.33
CA VAL A 244 19.56 5.31 -3.77
C VAL A 244 19.28 6.77 -4.11
N TYR A 245 18.72 7.55 -3.22
CA TYR A 245 18.42 8.99 -3.39
C TYR A 245 19.46 9.91 -2.77
N ALA A 246 20.58 9.37 -2.23
CA ALA A 246 21.58 10.17 -1.48
C ALA A 246 22.24 11.25 -2.35
N GLY A 247 22.55 10.96 -3.62
CA GLY A 247 23.20 11.90 -4.54
C GLY A 247 22.28 12.94 -5.17
N GLU A 248 20.98 12.81 -5.00
CA GLU A 248 19.97 13.58 -5.73
C GLU A 248 19.29 14.66 -4.88
N VAL A 249 19.55 14.64 -3.57
CA VAL A 249 19.04 15.62 -2.63
C VAL A 249 19.96 16.82 -2.61
N GLN A 250 19.73 17.76 -3.56
CA GLN A 250 20.22 19.12 -3.38
C GLN A 250 19.57 19.70 -2.12
N ALA A 251 20.32 20.50 -1.38
CA ALA A 251 19.97 21.07 -0.07
C ALA A 251 18.78 22.06 -0.08
N THR A 252 17.69 21.71 -0.72
CA THR A 252 16.45 22.48 -0.84
C THR A 252 15.37 21.98 0.13
N GLY A 253 15.72 21.83 1.37
CA GLY A 253 14.75 21.50 2.40
C GLY A 253 15.43 20.93 3.62
N ALA A 254 16.02 21.81 4.43
CA ALA A 254 16.32 21.44 5.81
C ALA A 254 15.08 20.81 6.42
N ALA A 255 15.25 19.68 7.12
CA ALA A 255 14.19 19.16 7.99
C ALA A 255 13.64 20.34 8.78
N PRO A 256 12.31 20.48 8.93
CA PRO A 256 11.76 21.60 9.67
C PRO A 256 12.45 21.66 11.03
N GLU A 257 13.14 22.77 11.30
CA GLU A 257 13.81 23.02 12.57
C GLU A 257 12.75 22.93 13.67
N ASP A 258 13.03 22.12 14.68
CA ASP A 258 12.20 22.07 15.86
C ASP A 258 12.50 23.32 16.68
N PRO A 259 11.49 24.19 16.95
CA PRO A 259 11.70 25.35 17.82
C PRO A 259 12.09 24.95 19.25
N THR A 260 12.08 23.66 19.61
CA THR A 260 12.45 23.15 20.93
C THR A 260 13.88 22.55 20.99
N ASP A 261 14.64 22.58 19.90
CA ASP A 261 16.02 22.03 19.83
C ASP A 261 17.09 23.11 20.16
N SER A 262 16.72 24.16 20.89
CA SER A 262 17.71 25.04 21.52
C SER A 262 18.38 24.26 22.65
N PRO A 263 19.71 24.11 22.66
CA PRO A 263 20.42 23.48 23.77
C PRO A 263 20.16 24.23 25.07
N PRO A 264 20.17 23.53 26.22
CA PRO A 264 19.90 24.10 27.53
C PRO A 264 20.91 25.19 27.94
#